data_cbf75b03dc170d10e1b53e9d70c22d53
#
_entry.id   cbf75b03dc170d10e1b53e9d70c22d53
#
_cell.length_a   1.000
_cell.length_b   1.000
_cell.length_c   1.000
_cell.angle_alpha   90.00
_cell.angle_beta   90.00
_cell.angle_gamma   90.00
#
_symmetry.space_group_name_H-M   'P 1'
#
loop_
_entity.id
_entity.type
_entity.pdbx_description
1 polymer ?
#
loop_
_entity_poly.entity_id
_entity_poly.type
_entity_poly.pdbx_seq_one_letter_code
_entity_poly.pdbx_strand_id
1 'polypeptide(L)'
;EMWQRLSPQIRIAERYRYVDAEAIAAKARESRPSTVRPQSKASAADTASTLPARSSSLASSPSVPRDTIQRPVKYESLVQVDLATADTNQLKKIPGIASYRASQIVRYRESLGGFVSVEQVGGRCIKHKDVLDWFCLSHTRTRKVNLNKASVQSMRRHPYISFYQARAIYERRTDKGPLRSPSDLESLKEFTPRDIERLLPYIEF
;
A
#
# COMPACT_ATOMS: atom_id res chain seq x y z
N GLU A 1 39.73 8.49 -28.18
CA GLU A 1 40.22 8.75 -26.79
C GLU A 1 39.10 9.02 -25.78
N MET A 2 37.90 9.37 -26.20
CA MET A 2 36.75 9.65 -25.31
C MET A 2 36.12 8.37 -24.71
N TRP A 3 36.26 7.22 -25.34
CA TRP A 3 35.70 5.95 -24.89
C TRP A 3 36.49 5.28 -23.74
N GLN A 4 37.74 5.61 -23.55
CA GLN A 4 38.57 5.00 -22.49
C GLN A 4 38.32 5.62 -21.11
N ARG A 5 37.65 6.77 -21.02
CA ARG A 5 37.34 7.42 -19.74
C ARG A 5 36.03 6.93 -19.09
N LEU A 6 35.20 6.15 -19.80
CA LEU A 6 33.93 5.63 -19.30
C LEU A 6 33.99 4.16 -18.82
N SER A 7 35.15 3.52 -18.97
CA SER A 7 35.34 2.11 -18.58
C SER A 7 35.15 1.77 -17.08
N PRO A 8 35.37 2.66 -16.10
CA PRO A 8 35.19 2.26 -14.70
C PRO A 8 33.73 2.10 -14.26
N GLN A 9 32.78 2.74 -14.96
CA GLN A 9 31.38 2.68 -14.54
C GLN A 9 30.63 1.44 -15.04
N ILE A 10 31.14 0.79 -16.07
CA ILE A 10 30.51 -0.44 -16.64
C ILE A 10 30.78 -1.68 -15.78
N ARG A 11 31.80 -1.67 -14.93
CA ARG A 11 32.10 -2.82 -14.04
C ARG A 11 31.08 -3.04 -12.90
N ILE A 12 30.16 -2.13 -12.68
CA ILE A 12 29.11 -2.30 -11.67
C ILE A 12 27.98 -3.20 -12.18
N ALA A 13 27.76 -3.26 -13.51
CA ALA A 13 26.71 -4.08 -14.10
C ALA A 13 27.02 -5.59 -14.08
N GLU A 14 28.28 -6.01 -14.02
CA GLU A 14 28.66 -7.43 -13.97
C GLU A 14 28.43 -8.09 -12.59
N ARG A 15 28.16 -7.32 -11.54
CA ARG A 15 27.88 -7.85 -10.21
C ARG A 15 26.45 -8.38 -10.04
N TYR A 16 25.56 -8.03 -10.92
CA TYR A 16 24.21 -8.59 -10.98
C TYR A 16 24.14 -9.64 -12.07
N ARG A 17 24.72 -10.82 -11.84
CA ARG A 17 24.41 -11.98 -12.66
C ARG A 17 22.93 -12.24 -12.54
N TYR A 18 22.25 -12.13 -13.65
CA TYR A 18 20.85 -12.55 -13.81
C TYR A 18 20.78 -14.02 -13.35
N VAL A 19 20.16 -14.24 -12.23
CA VAL A 19 19.93 -15.60 -11.75
C VAL A 19 18.73 -16.09 -12.54
N ASP A 20 18.97 -17.03 -13.46
CA ASP A 20 17.94 -17.59 -14.31
C ASP A 20 16.76 -18.07 -13.48
N ALA A 21 15.56 -17.60 -13.84
CA ALA A 21 14.32 -17.96 -13.15
C ALA A 21 14.08 -19.48 -13.15
N GLU A 22 14.61 -20.19 -14.14
CA GLU A 22 14.58 -21.65 -14.21
C GLU A 22 15.45 -22.34 -13.14
N ALA A 23 16.61 -21.77 -12.83
CA ALA A 23 17.49 -22.29 -11.77
C ALA A 23 16.85 -22.16 -10.37
N ILE A 24 16.10 -21.08 -10.14
CA ILE A 24 15.36 -20.90 -8.89
C ILE A 24 14.16 -21.86 -8.82
N ALA A 25 13.47 -22.10 -9.93
CA ALA A 25 12.35 -23.02 -10.00
C ALA A 25 12.79 -24.48 -9.82
N ALA A 26 13.96 -24.86 -10.33
CA ALA A 26 14.55 -26.20 -10.15
C ALA A 26 14.91 -26.45 -8.67
N LYS A 27 15.54 -25.48 -8.02
CA LYS A 27 15.93 -25.57 -6.61
C LYS A 27 14.73 -25.59 -5.65
N ALA A 28 13.62 -24.94 -6.01
CA ALA A 28 12.37 -24.97 -5.26
C ALA A 28 11.63 -26.32 -5.38
N ARG A 29 11.86 -27.08 -6.44
CA ARG A 29 11.30 -28.44 -6.60
C ARG A 29 12.04 -29.48 -5.78
N GLU A 30 13.32 -29.28 -5.56
CA GLU A 30 14.18 -30.22 -4.81
C GLU A 30 14.01 -30.12 -3.28
N SER A 31 13.51 -29.00 -2.78
CA SER A 31 13.32 -28.73 -1.35
C SER A 31 11.92 -29.00 -0.79
N ARG A 32 11.04 -29.72 -1.54
CA ARG A 32 9.74 -30.13 -1.01
C ARG A 32 9.91 -31.42 -0.20
N PRO A 33 9.71 -31.42 1.14
CA PRO A 33 9.63 -32.67 1.90
C PRO A 33 8.39 -33.44 1.49
N SER A 34 8.59 -34.71 1.16
CA SER A 34 7.53 -35.68 0.87
C SER A 34 6.63 -35.84 2.09
N THR A 35 5.47 -35.25 2.07
CA THR A 35 4.46 -35.50 3.11
C THR A 35 3.85 -36.88 2.86
N VAL A 36 4.32 -37.82 3.63
CA VAL A 36 3.75 -39.18 3.71
C VAL A 36 2.34 -39.09 4.28
N ARG A 37 1.37 -39.45 3.48
CA ARG A 37 -0.05 -39.59 3.85
C ARG A 37 -0.18 -40.81 4.78
N PRO A 38 -0.69 -40.70 6.01
CA PRO A 38 -1.00 -41.88 6.82
C PRO A 38 -2.24 -42.57 6.26
N GLN A 39 -2.05 -43.82 5.83
CA GLN A 39 -3.16 -44.74 5.58
C GLN A 39 -3.73 -45.20 6.92
N SER A 40 -4.99 -44.86 7.18
CA SER A 40 -5.74 -45.46 8.28
C SER A 40 -6.27 -46.80 7.84
N LYS A 41 -5.80 -47.87 8.53
CA LYS A 41 -6.33 -49.25 8.42
C LYS A 41 -7.72 -49.34 8.95
N ALA A 42 -8.59 -49.98 8.16
CA ALA A 42 -9.90 -50.43 8.57
C ALA A 42 -9.78 -51.52 9.65
N SER A 43 -10.65 -51.44 10.64
CA SER A 43 -10.99 -52.54 11.49
C SER A 43 -12.51 -52.59 11.62
N ALA A 44 -13.05 -53.72 11.21
CA ALA A 44 -14.49 -54.05 11.22
C ALA A 44 -14.93 -54.47 12.61
N ALA A 45 -16.13 -54.12 13.01
CA ALA A 45 -17.00 -54.90 13.85
C ALA A 45 -18.45 -54.43 13.75
N ASP A 46 -19.33 -55.40 13.46
CA ASP A 46 -20.78 -55.33 13.33
C ASP A 46 -21.53 -54.67 14.48
N THR A 47 -22.60 -53.97 14.20
CA THR A 47 -23.90 -54.31 14.79
C THR A 47 -25.05 -53.61 14.01
N ALA A 48 -25.98 -54.45 13.60
CA ALA A 48 -27.23 -54.09 12.92
C ALA A 48 -28.19 -53.34 13.85
N SER A 49 -28.89 -52.32 13.33
CA SER A 49 -30.33 -52.10 13.64
C SER A 49 -30.95 -51.02 12.74
N THR A 50 -31.90 -51.46 11.92
CA THR A 50 -33.23 -50.89 11.62
C THR A 50 -33.33 -49.44 11.12
N LEU A 51 -33.74 -49.35 9.82
CA LEU A 51 -34.29 -48.18 9.12
C LEU A 51 -35.65 -47.73 9.72
N PRO A 52 -36.01 -46.44 9.51
CA PRO A 52 -36.93 -46.23 8.39
C PRO A 52 -36.58 -45.07 7.47
N ALA A 53 -36.97 -45.24 6.24
CA ALA A 53 -36.91 -44.27 5.15
C ALA A 53 -37.69 -43.00 5.45
N ARG A 54 -37.01 -41.83 5.26
CA ARG A 54 -37.71 -40.58 5.02
C ARG A 54 -37.22 -40.00 3.70
N SER A 55 -38.19 -39.85 2.81
CA SER A 55 -38.12 -39.16 1.54
C SER A 55 -37.43 -37.79 1.65
N SER A 56 -36.25 -37.65 1.06
CA SER A 56 -35.61 -36.39 0.85
C SER A 56 -36.21 -35.68 -0.34
N SER A 57 -37.08 -34.74 -0.07
CA SER A 57 -37.43 -33.69 -1.02
C SER A 57 -36.16 -32.85 -1.31
N LEU A 58 -35.71 -32.88 -2.55
CA LEU A 58 -34.71 -31.98 -3.11
C LEU A 58 -35.24 -30.55 -3.04
N ALA A 59 -34.93 -29.85 -1.95
CA ALA A 59 -35.04 -28.43 -1.92
C ALA A 59 -33.85 -27.86 -2.71
N SER A 60 -34.10 -27.51 -3.96
CA SER A 60 -33.24 -26.66 -4.77
C SER A 60 -33.05 -25.35 -4.03
N SER A 61 -31.86 -25.17 -3.48
CA SER A 61 -31.42 -23.88 -2.94
C SER A 61 -31.57 -22.83 -4.04
N PRO A 62 -32.24 -21.68 -3.77
CA PRO A 62 -32.30 -20.62 -4.74
C PRO A 62 -30.85 -20.18 -5.02
N SER A 63 -30.45 -20.34 -6.28
CA SER A 63 -29.20 -19.77 -6.79
C SER A 63 -29.33 -18.26 -6.61
N VAL A 64 -28.65 -17.71 -5.57
CA VAL A 64 -28.46 -16.29 -5.43
C VAL A 64 -27.88 -15.80 -6.76
N PRO A 65 -28.54 -14.87 -7.47
CA PRO A 65 -27.99 -14.34 -8.70
C PRO A 65 -26.61 -13.79 -8.34
N ARG A 66 -25.57 -14.33 -8.97
CA ARG A 66 -24.24 -13.75 -8.90
C ARG A 66 -24.40 -12.34 -9.40
N ASP A 67 -24.37 -11.38 -8.46
CA ASP A 67 -24.32 -9.96 -8.78
C ASP A 67 -23.31 -9.80 -9.91
N THR A 68 -23.84 -9.50 -11.08
CA THR A 68 -23.03 -9.22 -12.25
C THR A 68 -22.21 -8.02 -11.84
N ILE A 69 -20.92 -8.23 -11.57
CA ILE A 69 -19.99 -7.17 -11.18
C ILE A 69 -20.05 -6.16 -12.32
N GLN A 70 -20.91 -5.16 -12.16
CA GLN A 70 -21.04 -4.08 -13.11
C GLN A 70 -19.72 -3.32 -13.11
N ARG A 71 -18.95 -3.50 -14.17
CA ARG A 71 -17.72 -2.74 -14.36
C ARG A 71 -18.11 -1.27 -14.46
N PRO A 72 -17.51 -0.39 -13.64
CA PRO A 72 -17.84 1.04 -13.71
C PRO A 72 -17.55 1.56 -15.12
N VAL A 73 -18.52 2.25 -15.68
CA VAL A 73 -18.36 2.93 -16.96
C VAL A 73 -17.25 3.96 -16.81
N LYS A 74 -16.27 3.93 -17.71
CA LYS A 74 -15.15 4.87 -17.72
C LYS A 74 -15.57 6.18 -18.37
N TYR A 75 -14.93 7.28 -17.93
CA TYR A 75 -15.07 8.57 -18.60
C TYR A 75 -14.46 8.50 -20.01
N GLU A 76 -15.17 8.98 -21.00
CA GLU A 76 -14.74 9.05 -22.41
C GLU A 76 -13.96 10.35 -22.69
N SER A 77 -14.26 11.40 -21.97
CA SER A 77 -13.58 12.69 -22.05
C SER A 77 -12.90 13.03 -20.73
N LEU A 78 -11.91 13.93 -20.78
CA LEU A 78 -11.17 14.38 -19.60
C LEU A 78 -12.12 15.09 -18.63
N VAL A 79 -12.37 14.48 -17.49
CA VAL A 79 -13.16 15.03 -16.38
C VAL A 79 -12.24 15.17 -15.19
N GLN A 80 -12.09 16.38 -14.68
CA GLN A 80 -11.29 16.62 -13.49
C GLN A 80 -12.02 16.13 -12.23
N VAL A 81 -11.38 15.20 -11.53
CA VAL A 81 -11.89 14.61 -10.29
C VAL A 81 -11.10 15.18 -9.11
N ASP A 82 -11.81 15.74 -8.15
CA ASP A 82 -11.20 16.33 -6.96
C ASP A 82 -10.64 15.26 -6.01
N LEU A 83 -9.32 15.24 -5.83
CA LEU A 83 -8.63 14.32 -4.93
C LEU A 83 -8.99 14.52 -3.46
N ALA A 84 -9.44 15.72 -3.07
CA ALA A 84 -9.77 15.99 -1.68
C ALA A 84 -11.04 15.26 -1.24
N THR A 85 -12.02 15.13 -2.14
CA THR A 85 -13.35 14.61 -1.83
C THR A 85 -13.69 13.30 -2.52
N ALA A 86 -13.03 12.96 -3.63
CA ALA A 86 -13.36 11.80 -4.45
C ALA A 86 -13.41 10.49 -3.64
N ASP A 87 -14.44 9.71 -3.93
CA ASP A 87 -14.59 8.36 -3.42
C ASP A 87 -13.98 7.30 -4.38
N THR A 88 -13.94 6.04 -3.93
CA THR A 88 -13.43 4.95 -4.76
C THR A 88 -14.24 4.74 -6.04
N ASN A 89 -15.56 5.04 -6.05
CA ASN A 89 -16.41 4.83 -7.22
C ASN A 89 -16.16 5.89 -8.29
N GLN A 90 -15.95 7.13 -7.87
CA GLN A 90 -15.56 8.22 -8.77
C GLN A 90 -14.19 7.96 -9.38
N LEU A 91 -13.21 7.58 -8.55
CA LEU A 91 -11.86 7.26 -9.00
C LEU A 91 -11.80 6.09 -9.99
N LYS A 92 -12.65 5.08 -9.82
CA LYS A 92 -12.75 3.93 -10.75
C LYS A 92 -13.22 4.32 -12.16
N LYS A 93 -13.91 5.45 -12.31
CA LYS A 93 -14.36 5.94 -13.63
C LYS A 93 -13.22 6.53 -14.47
N ILE A 94 -12.09 6.88 -13.84
CA ILE A 94 -10.92 7.39 -14.54
C ILE A 94 -10.24 6.25 -15.32
N PRO A 95 -9.91 6.45 -16.62
CA PRO A 95 -9.13 5.48 -17.38
C PRO A 95 -7.80 5.16 -16.70
N GLY A 96 -7.39 3.89 -16.69
CA GLY A 96 -6.16 3.47 -16.01
C GLY A 96 -6.26 3.26 -14.48
N ILE A 97 -7.37 3.65 -13.84
CA ILE A 97 -7.61 3.41 -12.41
C ILE A 97 -8.59 2.26 -12.23
N ALA A 98 -8.11 1.17 -11.63
CA ALA A 98 -8.93 0.04 -11.21
C ALA A 98 -9.23 0.13 -9.70
N SER A 99 -10.07 -0.77 -9.19
CA SER A 99 -10.53 -0.79 -7.79
C SER A 99 -9.37 -0.74 -6.79
N TYR A 100 -8.29 -1.49 -7.04
CA TYR A 100 -7.12 -1.51 -6.16
C TYR A 100 -6.45 -0.13 -6.08
N ARG A 101 -6.20 0.52 -7.22
CA ARG A 101 -5.58 1.87 -7.25
C ARG A 101 -6.47 2.92 -6.61
N ALA A 102 -7.78 2.87 -6.89
CA ALA A 102 -8.74 3.78 -6.25
C ALA A 102 -8.70 3.65 -4.72
N SER A 103 -8.71 2.43 -4.20
CA SER A 103 -8.59 2.18 -2.76
C SER A 103 -7.24 2.63 -2.18
N GLN A 104 -6.15 2.47 -2.93
CA GLN A 104 -4.82 2.96 -2.52
C GLN A 104 -4.79 4.48 -2.40
N ILE A 105 -5.39 5.20 -3.35
CA ILE A 105 -5.46 6.67 -3.31
C ILE A 105 -6.23 7.14 -2.08
N VAL A 106 -7.41 6.56 -1.82
CA VAL A 106 -8.23 6.92 -0.65
C VAL A 106 -7.49 6.65 0.66
N ARG A 107 -6.91 5.44 0.81
CA ARG A 107 -6.12 5.10 2.00
C ARG A 107 -4.92 6.02 2.20
N TYR A 108 -4.26 6.39 1.09
CA TYR A 108 -3.12 7.29 1.16
C TYR A 108 -3.55 8.70 1.58
N ARG A 109 -4.67 9.21 1.05
CA ARG A 109 -5.30 10.45 1.51
C ARG A 109 -5.57 10.44 3.01
N GLU A 110 -6.18 9.36 3.50
CA GLU A 110 -6.51 9.21 4.93
C GLU A 110 -5.25 9.15 5.80
N SER A 111 -4.21 8.46 5.36
CA SER A 111 -2.96 8.35 6.11
C SER A 111 -2.15 9.64 6.14
N LEU A 112 -2.21 10.46 5.07
CA LEU A 112 -1.63 11.80 5.03
C LEU A 112 -2.45 12.82 5.82
N GLY A 113 -3.76 12.58 5.95
CA GLY A 113 -4.69 13.58 6.47
C GLY A 113 -5.19 14.58 5.44
N GLY A 114 -4.98 14.33 4.14
CA GLY A 114 -5.33 15.16 2.99
C GLY A 114 -4.19 15.31 2.01
N PHE A 115 -4.47 15.75 0.78
CA PHE A 115 -3.44 16.07 -0.21
C PHE A 115 -3.16 17.58 -0.24
N VAL A 116 -1.92 17.94 -0.46
CA VAL A 116 -1.46 19.33 -0.67
C VAL A 116 -1.18 19.58 -2.16
N SER A 117 -0.79 18.54 -2.89
CA SER A 117 -0.48 18.59 -4.32
C SER A 117 -0.96 17.33 -5.02
N VAL A 118 -1.40 17.45 -6.26
CA VAL A 118 -1.77 16.32 -7.13
C VAL A 118 -0.58 15.39 -7.35
N GLU A 119 0.62 15.91 -7.38
CA GLU A 119 1.85 15.15 -7.57
C GLU A 119 2.12 14.10 -6.49
N GLN A 120 1.54 14.28 -5.28
CA GLN A 120 1.69 13.32 -4.18
C GLN A 120 1.09 11.95 -4.49
N VAL A 121 0.08 11.90 -5.36
CA VAL A 121 -0.53 10.66 -5.85
C VAL A 121 0.37 9.99 -6.89
N GLY A 122 1.08 10.81 -7.66
CA GLY A 122 2.08 10.35 -8.62
C GLY A 122 3.24 9.62 -7.93
N GLY A 123 3.79 8.61 -8.59
CA GLY A 123 4.92 7.85 -8.08
C GLY A 123 4.57 6.80 -7.02
N ARG A 124 3.62 7.06 -6.12
CA ARG A 124 3.20 6.11 -5.09
C ARG A 124 1.98 5.27 -5.51
N CYS A 125 0.93 5.93 -5.98
CA CYS A 125 -0.32 5.27 -6.36
C CYS A 125 -0.45 5.12 -7.87
N ILE A 126 0.10 6.04 -8.64
CA ILE A 126 -0.02 6.13 -10.09
C ILE A 126 1.37 6.22 -10.71
N LYS A 127 1.66 5.32 -11.67
CA LYS A 127 2.94 5.30 -12.38
C LYS A 127 2.92 6.16 -13.66
N HIS A 128 1.76 6.32 -14.29
CA HIS A 128 1.57 7.03 -15.56
C HIS A 128 1.19 8.49 -15.29
N LYS A 129 1.97 9.42 -15.82
CA LYS A 129 1.74 10.86 -15.63
C LYS A 129 0.44 11.33 -16.27
N ASP A 130 0.06 10.76 -17.39
CA ASP A 130 -1.16 11.11 -18.14
C ASP A 130 -2.46 10.98 -17.31
N VAL A 131 -2.41 10.14 -16.27
CA VAL A 131 -3.55 9.97 -15.34
C VAL A 131 -3.62 11.13 -14.34
N LEU A 132 -2.54 11.87 -14.13
CA LEU A 132 -2.54 13.00 -13.19
C LEU A 132 -3.37 14.17 -13.69
N ASP A 133 -3.52 14.33 -15.01
CA ASP A 133 -4.33 15.39 -15.63
C ASP A 133 -5.84 15.24 -15.31
N TRP A 134 -6.26 14.04 -14.90
CA TRP A 134 -7.63 13.77 -14.47
C TRP A 134 -7.94 14.25 -13.06
N PHE A 135 -6.93 14.75 -12.33
CA PHE A 135 -7.11 15.19 -10.96
C PHE A 135 -7.01 16.69 -10.82
N CYS A 136 -7.88 17.22 -9.98
CA CYS A 136 -7.76 18.56 -9.42
C CYS A 136 -7.73 18.49 -7.90
N LEU A 137 -7.42 19.59 -7.28
CA LEU A 137 -7.43 19.76 -5.85
C LEU A 137 -8.16 21.05 -5.52
N SER A 138 -9.42 20.95 -5.09
CA SER A 138 -10.28 22.10 -4.80
C SER A 138 -9.85 22.83 -3.52
N HIS A 139 -9.29 22.11 -2.57
CA HIS A 139 -8.77 22.66 -1.31
C HIS A 139 -7.64 21.79 -0.75
N THR A 140 -6.74 22.44 -0.03
CA THR A 140 -5.54 21.81 0.57
C THR A 140 -5.69 21.65 2.08
N ARG A 141 -6.89 21.36 2.57
CA ARG A 141 -7.10 21.16 4.00
C ARG A 141 -6.48 19.84 4.46
N THR A 142 -5.46 19.94 5.29
CA THR A 142 -4.78 18.78 5.87
C THR A 142 -5.08 18.64 7.36
N ARG A 143 -5.16 17.41 7.83
CA ARG A 143 -5.20 17.10 9.26
C ARG A 143 -3.78 17.12 9.81
N LYS A 144 -3.48 18.08 10.67
CA LYS A 144 -2.15 18.22 11.26
C LYS A 144 -1.92 17.26 12.42
N VAL A 145 -0.68 16.83 12.55
CA VAL A 145 -0.18 16.03 13.66
C VAL A 145 0.59 16.94 14.61
N ASN A 146 0.14 17.04 15.86
CA ASN A 146 0.86 17.81 16.87
C ASN A 146 2.08 17.02 17.37
N LEU A 147 3.28 17.49 17.05
CA LEU A 147 4.53 16.81 17.35
C LEU A 147 4.82 16.76 18.87
N ASN A 148 4.30 17.74 19.62
CA ASN A 148 4.54 17.80 21.06
C ASN A 148 3.63 16.88 21.87
N LYS A 149 2.42 16.59 21.34
CA LYS A 149 1.41 15.75 22.01
C LYS A 149 1.36 14.31 21.49
N ALA A 150 1.70 14.12 20.22
CA ALA A 150 1.58 12.81 19.58
C ALA A 150 2.55 11.78 20.17
N SER A 151 2.09 10.54 20.32
CA SER A 151 2.96 9.41 20.65
C SER A 151 3.80 9.00 19.43
N VAL A 152 4.93 8.32 19.66
CA VAL A 152 5.78 7.76 18.59
C VAL A 152 4.96 6.91 17.62
N GLN A 153 4.03 6.09 18.15
CA GLN A 153 3.19 5.22 17.33
C GLN A 153 2.16 6.02 16.51
N SER A 154 1.64 7.13 17.05
CA SER A 154 0.73 8.01 16.33
C SER A 154 1.45 8.75 15.20
N MET A 155 2.65 9.28 15.45
CA MET A 155 3.48 9.93 14.44
C MET A 155 3.84 8.98 13.29
N ARG A 156 4.21 7.74 13.61
CA ARG A 156 4.56 6.70 12.62
C ARG A 156 3.43 6.35 11.66
N ARG A 157 2.16 6.62 12.01
CA ARG A 157 1.03 6.40 11.08
C ARG A 157 1.08 7.32 9.86
N HIS A 158 1.76 8.46 10.00
CA HIS A 158 1.92 9.40 8.91
C HIS A 158 2.99 8.91 7.92
N PRO A 159 2.70 8.85 6.59
CA PRO A 159 3.60 8.26 5.59
C PRO A 159 4.96 8.94 5.45
N TYR A 160 5.07 10.20 5.88
CA TYR A 160 6.32 10.98 5.80
C TYR A 160 7.12 10.96 7.09
N ILE A 161 6.67 10.23 8.11
CA ILE A 161 7.41 10.09 9.37
C ILE A 161 7.81 8.63 9.55
N SER A 162 9.10 8.35 9.49
CA SER A 162 9.66 7.04 9.79
C SER A 162 9.67 6.78 11.31
N PHE A 163 9.91 5.52 11.70
CA PHE A 163 10.05 5.16 13.10
C PHE A 163 11.21 5.90 13.79
N TYR A 164 12.35 6.01 13.11
CA TYR A 164 13.53 6.69 13.65
C TYR A 164 13.28 8.18 13.83
N GLN A 165 12.63 8.82 12.87
CA GLN A 165 12.25 10.23 12.97
C GLN A 165 11.26 10.47 14.12
N ALA A 166 10.23 9.64 14.26
CA ALA A 166 9.27 9.75 15.36
C ALA A 166 9.94 9.56 16.73
N ARG A 167 10.91 8.66 16.82
CA ARG A 167 11.70 8.42 18.03
C ARG A 167 12.60 9.61 18.34
N ALA A 168 13.31 10.15 17.35
CA ALA A 168 14.15 11.33 17.52
C ALA A 168 13.36 12.56 17.99
N ILE A 169 12.15 12.79 17.46
CA ILE A 169 11.24 13.82 17.95
C ILE A 169 10.90 13.58 19.43
N TYR A 170 10.58 12.35 19.80
CA TYR A 170 10.23 12.01 21.17
C TYR A 170 11.40 12.24 22.11
N GLU A 171 12.61 11.77 21.80
CA GLU A 171 13.82 11.96 22.57
C GLU A 171 14.16 13.46 22.69
N ARG A 172 14.12 14.20 21.57
CA ARG A 172 14.40 15.63 21.55
C ARG A 172 13.49 16.43 22.49
N ARG A 173 12.16 16.15 22.48
CA ARG A 173 11.22 16.86 23.36
C ARG A 173 11.36 16.48 24.82
N THR A 174 11.85 15.26 25.11
CA THR A 174 12.11 14.82 26.48
C THR A 174 13.36 15.48 27.03
N ASP A 175 14.42 15.59 26.22
CA ASP A 175 15.72 16.10 26.67
C ASP A 175 15.79 17.62 26.70
N LYS A 176 15.25 18.29 25.69
CA LYS A 176 15.37 19.73 25.48
C LYS A 176 14.04 20.49 25.55
N GLY A 177 12.96 19.79 25.87
CA GLY A 177 11.61 20.37 25.93
C GLY A 177 10.88 20.41 24.57
N PRO A 178 9.69 21.01 24.53
CA PRO A 178 8.82 20.99 23.36
C PRO A 178 9.47 21.67 22.16
N LEU A 179 9.18 21.13 20.96
CA LEU A 179 9.55 21.73 19.70
C LEU A 179 8.70 22.97 19.45
N ARG A 180 9.31 24.02 18.92
CA ARG A 180 8.65 25.32 18.69
C ARG A 180 8.68 25.75 17.22
N SER A 181 9.64 25.24 16.47
CA SER A 181 9.89 25.68 15.10
C SER A 181 10.39 24.53 14.21
N PRO A 182 10.28 24.67 12.88
CA PRO A 182 10.90 23.74 11.93
C PRO A 182 12.39 23.56 12.13
N SER A 183 13.11 24.60 12.58
CA SER A 183 14.54 24.53 12.85
C SER A 183 14.91 23.53 13.95
N ASP A 184 13.99 23.25 14.87
CA ASP A 184 14.18 22.19 15.84
C ASP A 184 14.25 20.80 15.19
N LEU A 185 13.52 20.58 14.09
CA LEU A 185 13.60 19.35 13.29
C LEU A 185 14.90 19.29 12.49
N GLU A 186 15.38 20.42 11.96
CA GLU A 186 16.64 20.48 11.22
C GLU A 186 17.85 20.10 12.09
N SER A 187 17.74 20.31 13.40
CA SER A 187 18.76 19.91 14.36
C SER A 187 18.87 18.39 14.55
N LEU A 188 17.89 17.62 14.07
CA LEU A 188 17.84 16.17 14.18
C LEU A 188 18.48 15.52 12.94
N LYS A 189 19.43 14.62 13.15
CA LYS A 189 20.16 13.93 12.08
C LYS A 189 19.29 13.05 11.19
N GLU A 190 18.14 12.63 11.70
CA GLU A 190 17.18 11.76 11.05
C GLU A 190 16.32 12.47 10.00
N PHE A 191 16.38 13.80 9.96
CA PHE A 191 15.61 14.60 9.02
C PHE A 191 16.52 15.24 7.97
N THR A 192 16.11 15.07 6.72
CA THR A 192 16.69 15.84 5.61
C THR A 192 15.83 17.11 5.39
N PRO A 193 16.40 18.20 4.84
CA PRO A 193 15.62 19.40 4.50
C PRO A 193 14.39 19.10 3.65
N ARG A 194 14.52 18.17 2.71
CA ARG A 194 13.43 17.71 1.85
C ARG A 194 12.30 17.01 2.63
N ASP A 195 12.65 16.23 3.66
CA ASP A 195 11.65 15.56 4.50
C ASP A 195 10.86 16.59 5.30
N ILE A 196 11.54 17.62 5.81
CA ILE A 196 10.93 18.72 6.56
C ILE A 196 9.96 19.50 5.67
N GLU A 197 10.38 19.92 4.47
CA GLU A 197 9.52 20.64 3.51
C GLU A 197 8.24 19.88 3.20
N ARG A 198 8.34 18.56 2.97
CA ARG A 198 7.20 17.70 2.68
C ARG A 198 6.29 17.50 3.89
N LEU A 199 6.83 17.59 5.09
CA LEU A 199 6.14 17.34 6.34
C LEU A 199 5.45 18.59 6.89
N LEU A 200 6.00 19.80 6.65
CA LEU A 200 5.48 21.07 7.16
C LEU A 200 3.96 21.26 7.03
N PRO A 201 3.31 20.94 5.89
CA PRO A 201 1.86 21.09 5.75
C PRO A 201 1.04 20.20 6.70
N TYR A 202 1.64 19.16 7.26
CA TYR A 202 0.99 18.10 8.04
C TYR A 202 1.30 18.12 9.53
N ILE A 203 2.11 19.08 9.98
CA ILE A 203 2.52 19.14 11.40
C ILE A 203 2.10 20.46 12.04
N GLU A 204 2.02 20.41 13.34
CA GLU A 204 1.94 21.56 14.24
C GLU A 204 2.83 21.32 15.46
N PHE A 205 3.30 22.42 16.04
CA PHE A 205 4.18 22.42 17.19
C PHE A 205 3.43 22.68 18.50
#